data_cba32bf753e150badb92ecf7e717c591
#
_entry.id   cba32bf753e150badb92ecf7e717c591
#
_cell.length_a   1.000
_cell.length_b   1.000
_cell.length_c   1.000
_cell.angle_alpha   90.00
_cell.angle_beta   90.00
_cell.angle_gamma   90.00
#
_symmetry.space_group_name_H-M   'P 1'
#
loop_
_entity.id
_entity.type
_entity.pdbx_description
1 polymer ?
#
loop_
_entity_poly.entity_id
_entity_poly.type
_entity_poly.pdbx_seq_one_letter_code
_entity_poly.pdbx_strand_id
1 'polypeptide(L)'
;MLPDLVPPSYMGRWSGWSWAMGFAGGIACLLGALYLFIENGEAWLGLDIETLENIRATFVFTAVWYLVFSIPMFLRTPDIPKNDTPVGQVIQEGLQQLKNSIKQARKYANIYRFLLARMIYNDAIILIYAFGGIYAAGTFAMDESQIIIFGIGLNVTAALGAVGFSWMDDRSGSKKTILLSLMGLIIPVTAILFVEDIFWFWIWGLMLGVFFGPVQAASRTLMGRLAPEDKRTEMFGLFAFSGKATAFIGPKLLGWVTVLFASQRIGMSVVLVLLAFGFLLMLRVEEPDKIQQTN
;
A
#
# COMPACT_ATOMS: atom_id res chain seq x y z
N MET A 1 -0.37 17.64 -5.41
CA MET A 1 0.97 17.92 -4.82
C MET A 1 2.11 17.24 -5.60
N LEU A 2 2.22 15.90 -5.74
CA LEU A 2 3.38 15.32 -6.46
C LEU A 2 3.51 15.84 -7.90
N PRO A 3 2.44 15.88 -8.72
CA PRO A 3 2.52 16.42 -10.08
C PRO A 3 2.78 17.94 -10.15
N ASP A 4 2.55 18.66 -9.06
CA ASP A 4 2.73 20.13 -9.02
C ASP A 4 4.15 20.51 -8.56
N LEU A 5 4.85 19.58 -7.91
CA LEU A 5 6.18 19.79 -7.35
C LEU A 5 7.30 19.21 -8.23
N VAL A 6 6.97 18.28 -9.13
CA VAL A 6 7.97 17.47 -9.84
C VAL A 6 7.64 17.41 -11.32
N PRO A 7 8.64 17.63 -12.21
CA PRO A 7 8.45 17.43 -13.64
C PRO A 7 7.97 16.02 -13.98
N PRO A 8 7.12 15.83 -15.00
CA PRO A 8 6.58 14.52 -15.38
C PRO A 8 7.64 13.44 -15.62
N SER A 9 8.82 13.83 -16.12
CA SER A 9 9.95 12.94 -16.41
C SER A 9 10.63 12.33 -15.18
N TYR A 10 10.44 12.91 -13.99
CA TYR A 10 11.04 12.46 -12.72
C TYR A 10 9.99 11.98 -11.71
N MET A 11 8.73 11.92 -12.09
CA MET A 11 7.63 11.63 -11.18
C MET A 11 7.75 10.23 -10.54
N GLY A 12 8.26 9.25 -11.30
CA GLY A 12 8.53 7.90 -10.81
C GLY A 12 9.58 7.88 -9.70
N ARG A 13 10.72 8.56 -9.90
CA ARG A 13 11.80 8.64 -8.90
C ARG A 13 11.30 9.29 -7.60
N TRP A 14 10.67 10.43 -7.68
CA TRP A 14 10.17 11.12 -6.48
C TRP A 14 9.08 10.31 -5.78
N SER A 15 8.21 9.63 -6.54
CA SER A 15 7.23 8.73 -5.96
C SER A 15 7.89 7.56 -5.23
N GLY A 16 8.84 6.87 -5.87
CA GLY A 16 9.55 5.74 -5.28
C GLY A 16 10.36 6.12 -4.05
N TRP A 17 11.10 7.22 -4.11
CA TRP A 17 11.89 7.71 -2.97
C TRP A 17 11.01 8.12 -1.79
N SER A 18 9.88 8.78 -2.03
CA SER A 18 8.97 9.12 -0.93
C SER A 18 8.34 7.89 -0.28
N TRP A 19 8.07 6.84 -1.04
CA TRP A 19 7.66 5.54 -0.48
C TRP A 19 8.79 4.89 0.32
N ALA A 20 10.02 4.90 -0.20
CA ALA A 20 11.19 4.37 0.52
C ALA A 20 11.43 5.08 1.86
N MET A 21 11.27 6.40 1.91
CA MET A 21 11.34 7.16 3.17
C MET A 21 10.22 6.75 4.13
N GLY A 22 9.01 6.47 3.62
CA GLY A 22 7.92 5.94 4.42
C GLY A 22 8.26 4.57 5.03
N PHE A 23 8.84 3.67 4.25
CA PHE A 23 9.31 2.37 4.75
C PHE A 23 10.44 2.53 5.78
N ALA A 24 11.38 3.46 5.57
CA ALA A 24 12.44 3.74 6.55
C ALA A 24 11.85 4.23 7.89
N GLY A 25 10.84 5.10 7.86
CA GLY A 25 10.10 5.50 9.07
C GLY A 25 9.39 4.33 9.74
N GLY A 26 8.80 3.43 8.94
CA GLY A 26 8.19 2.18 9.43
C GLY A 26 9.21 1.24 10.09
N ILE A 27 10.39 1.07 9.49
CA ILE A 27 11.49 0.26 10.05
C ILE A 27 11.90 0.83 11.41
N ALA A 28 12.12 2.15 11.50
CA ALA A 28 12.51 2.79 12.75
C ALA A 28 11.44 2.62 13.86
N CYS A 29 10.15 2.70 13.48
CA CYS A 29 9.04 2.44 14.39
C CYS A 29 9.01 0.98 14.85
N LEU A 30 9.19 0.01 13.95
CA LEU A 30 9.21 -1.42 14.29
C LEU A 30 10.40 -1.79 15.16
N LEU A 31 11.59 -1.24 14.89
CA LEU A 31 12.77 -1.41 15.75
C LEU A 31 12.52 -0.83 17.14
N GLY A 32 11.91 0.37 17.22
CA GLY A 32 11.52 0.95 18.51
C GLY A 32 10.52 0.07 19.25
N ALA A 33 9.51 -0.47 18.58
CA ALA A 33 8.55 -1.39 19.20
C ALA A 33 9.23 -2.68 19.68
N LEU A 34 10.11 -3.27 18.87
CA LEU A 34 10.82 -4.50 19.20
C LEU A 34 11.70 -4.32 20.44
N TYR A 35 12.62 -3.35 20.39
CA TYR A 35 13.61 -3.17 21.46
C TYR A 35 13.03 -2.58 22.75
N LEU A 36 12.03 -1.69 22.67
CA LEU A 36 11.50 -1.03 23.86
C LEU A 36 10.42 -1.85 24.57
N PHE A 37 9.66 -2.68 23.85
CA PHE A 37 8.47 -3.32 24.40
C PHE A 37 8.47 -4.85 24.32
N ILE A 38 9.17 -5.46 23.36
CA ILE A 38 9.11 -6.91 23.14
C ILE A 38 10.34 -7.63 23.70
N GLU A 39 11.56 -7.18 23.38
CA GLU A 39 12.80 -7.85 23.79
C GLU A 39 13.27 -7.49 25.19
N ASN A 40 12.86 -6.35 25.76
CA ASN A 40 13.16 -6.02 27.14
C ASN A 40 12.32 -6.88 28.09
N GLY A 41 12.90 -7.98 28.54
CA GLY A 41 12.27 -8.95 29.48
C GLY A 41 11.97 -8.44 30.90
N GLU A 42 12.40 -7.22 31.23
CA GLU A 42 11.98 -6.50 32.45
C GLU A 42 11.01 -5.40 32.00
N ALA A 43 9.88 -5.33 32.69
CA ALA A 43 8.81 -4.38 32.42
C ALA A 43 9.32 -2.93 32.40
N TRP A 44 9.77 -2.48 31.22
CA TRP A 44 10.08 -1.07 31.00
C TRP A 44 8.79 -0.29 31.22
N LEU A 45 8.81 0.69 32.07
CA LEU A 45 7.62 1.44 32.51
C LEU A 45 6.64 0.66 33.43
N GLY A 46 7.01 -0.47 33.99
CA GLY A 46 6.15 -1.26 34.89
C GLY A 46 5.00 -1.99 34.19
N LEU A 47 5.16 -2.26 32.88
CA LEU A 47 4.13 -2.97 32.07
C LEU A 47 4.15 -4.46 32.40
N ASP A 48 2.97 -5.04 32.61
CA ASP A 48 2.81 -6.45 32.89
C ASP A 48 2.86 -7.27 31.58
N ILE A 49 3.83 -8.19 31.50
CA ILE A 49 4.04 -9.06 30.36
C ILE A 49 2.99 -10.19 30.32
N GLU A 50 2.54 -10.69 31.49
CA GLU A 50 1.55 -11.78 31.54
C GLU A 50 0.19 -11.35 30.98
N THR A 51 -0.16 -10.07 31.14
CA THR A 51 -1.40 -9.48 30.59
C THR A 51 -1.23 -8.83 29.22
N LEU A 52 -0.04 -8.99 28.57
CA LEU A 52 0.30 -8.44 27.28
C LEU A 52 0.23 -6.90 27.20
N GLU A 53 0.48 -6.21 28.33
CA GLU A 53 0.49 -4.74 28.35
C GLU A 53 1.62 -4.17 27.50
N ASN A 54 2.77 -4.86 27.47
CA ASN A 54 3.90 -4.52 26.60
C ASN A 54 3.50 -4.49 25.11
N ILE A 55 2.73 -5.48 24.64
CA ILE A 55 2.22 -5.51 23.26
C ILE A 55 1.21 -4.38 23.03
N ARG A 56 0.31 -4.13 23.97
CA ARG A 56 -0.65 -3.03 23.87
C ARG A 56 0.03 -1.66 23.83
N ALA A 57 1.12 -1.48 24.56
CA ALA A 57 1.90 -0.25 24.56
C ALA A 57 2.50 0.08 23.19
N THR A 58 2.78 -0.92 22.34
CA THR A 58 3.25 -0.68 20.96
C THR A 58 2.25 0.12 20.12
N PHE A 59 0.94 -0.03 20.36
CA PHE A 59 -0.08 0.76 19.67
C PHE A 59 -0.02 2.24 20.07
N VAL A 60 0.18 2.51 21.37
CA VAL A 60 0.33 3.88 21.88
C VAL A 60 1.61 4.50 21.32
N PHE A 61 2.72 3.75 21.36
CA PHE A 61 3.98 4.17 20.78
C PHE A 61 3.83 4.52 19.28
N THR A 62 3.19 3.66 18.51
CA THR A 62 2.94 3.89 17.08
C THR A 62 2.08 5.14 16.84
N ALA A 63 1.06 5.37 17.67
CA ALA A 63 0.23 6.57 17.59
C ALA A 63 1.04 7.84 17.85
N VAL A 64 1.88 7.86 18.89
CA VAL A 64 2.79 8.99 19.19
C VAL A 64 3.80 9.18 18.07
N TRP A 65 4.40 8.10 17.56
CA TRP A 65 5.31 8.13 16.42
C TRP A 65 4.66 8.82 15.21
N TYR A 66 3.46 8.36 14.84
CA TYR A 66 2.72 8.95 13.73
C TYR A 66 2.40 10.42 13.96
N LEU A 67 1.97 10.80 15.17
CA LEU A 67 1.68 12.18 15.54
C LEU A 67 2.91 13.07 15.36
N VAL A 68 4.05 12.68 15.94
CA VAL A 68 5.31 13.46 15.90
C VAL A 68 5.76 13.69 14.46
N PHE A 69 5.78 12.65 13.64
CA PHE A 69 6.21 12.76 12.24
C PHE A 69 5.18 13.42 11.32
N SER A 70 3.92 13.57 11.75
CA SER A 70 2.93 14.36 11.02
C SER A 70 3.02 15.87 11.27
N ILE A 71 3.60 16.32 12.40
CA ILE A 71 3.73 17.73 12.78
C ILE A 71 4.35 18.60 11.68
N PRO A 72 5.47 18.21 11.02
CA PRO A 72 6.07 19.04 9.97
C PRO A 72 5.13 19.30 8.80
N MET A 73 4.24 18.34 8.49
CA MET A 73 3.24 18.52 7.43
C MET A 73 2.24 19.61 7.81
N PHE A 74 1.74 19.63 9.04
CA PHE A 74 0.81 20.66 9.50
C PHE A 74 1.46 22.05 9.60
N LEU A 75 2.75 22.11 9.95
CA LEU A 75 3.45 23.39 10.12
C LEU A 75 3.98 24.01 8.82
N ARG A 76 4.28 23.19 7.79
CA ARG A 76 4.98 23.65 6.58
C ARG A 76 4.21 23.51 5.29
N THR A 77 3.08 22.81 5.28
CA THR A 77 2.25 22.71 4.08
C THR A 77 1.43 23.99 3.93
N PRO A 78 1.57 24.72 2.81
CA PRO A 78 0.77 25.91 2.59
C PRO A 78 -0.71 25.54 2.47
N ASP A 79 -1.54 26.27 3.20
CA ASP A 79 -2.99 26.15 3.12
C ASP A 79 -3.51 26.75 1.81
N ILE A 80 -4.51 26.10 1.23
CA ILE A 80 -5.31 26.68 0.16
C ILE A 80 -6.14 27.81 0.77
N PRO A 81 -6.31 28.97 0.08
CA PRO A 81 -7.13 30.08 0.58
C PRO A 81 -8.47 29.57 1.09
N LYS A 82 -8.84 29.98 2.33
CA LYS A 82 -10.12 29.59 2.93
C LYS A 82 -11.25 30.00 2.01
N ASN A 83 -12.06 29.02 1.65
CA ASN A 83 -13.34 29.29 1.00
C ASN A 83 -14.36 29.48 2.14
N ASP A 84 -15.06 30.61 2.16
CA ASP A 84 -16.07 30.94 3.19
C ASP A 84 -17.36 30.12 3.05
N THR A 85 -17.31 29.04 2.28
CA THR A 85 -18.41 28.14 2.02
C THR A 85 -18.74 27.31 3.28
N PRO A 86 -19.98 27.28 3.76
CA PRO A 86 -20.39 26.47 4.91
C PRO A 86 -20.04 24.99 4.70
N VAL A 87 -19.56 24.30 5.75
CA VAL A 87 -19.12 22.89 5.69
C VAL A 87 -20.19 21.96 5.06
N GLY A 88 -21.47 22.22 5.33
CA GLY A 88 -22.57 21.44 4.73
C GLY A 88 -22.65 21.59 3.22
N GLN A 89 -22.40 22.78 2.67
CA GLN A 89 -22.36 23.01 1.23
C GLN A 89 -21.13 22.36 0.60
N VAL A 90 -19.98 22.43 1.26
CA VAL A 90 -18.73 21.77 0.78
C VAL A 90 -18.93 20.26 0.66
N ILE A 91 -19.58 19.62 1.63
CA ILE A 91 -19.91 18.19 1.58
C ILE A 91 -20.88 17.89 0.43
N GLN A 92 -21.93 18.71 0.28
CA GLN A 92 -22.92 18.52 -0.77
C GLN A 92 -22.31 18.70 -2.18
N GLU A 93 -21.51 19.76 -2.36
CA GLU A 93 -20.77 20.00 -3.60
C GLU A 93 -19.78 18.86 -3.91
N GLY A 94 -19.03 18.40 -2.91
CA GLY A 94 -18.12 17.25 -3.06
C GLY A 94 -18.84 15.97 -3.47
N LEU A 95 -19.99 15.65 -2.86
CA LEU A 95 -20.81 14.50 -3.26
C LEU A 95 -21.39 14.67 -4.67
N GLN A 96 -21.82 15.88 -5.03
CA GLN A 96 -22.35 16.18 -6.35
C GLN A 96 -21.26 16.11 -7.42
N GLN A 97 -20.06 16.59 -7.10
CA GLN A 97 -18.89 16.49 -7.96
C GLN A 97 -18.50 15.03 -8.19
N LEU A 98 -18.46 14.21 -7.12
CA LEU A 98 -18.22 12.77 -7.22
C LEU A 98 -19.27 12.07 -8.11
N LYS A 99 -20.55 12.39 -7.93
CA LYS A 99 -21.63 11.87 -8.77
C LYS A 99 -21.50 12.27 -10.24
N ASN A 100 -21.11 13.52 -10.49
CA ASN A 100 -20.88 14.03 -11.85
C ASN A 100 -19.67 13.35 -12.51
N SER A 101 -18.60 13.10 -11.74
CA SER A 101 -17.42 12.38 -12.26
C SER A 101 -17.74 10.95 -12.63
N ILE A 102 -18.53 10.25 -11.79
CA ILE A 102 -19.04 8.91 -12.14
C ILE A 102 -19.89 8.95 -13.41
N LYS A 103 -20.76 9.96 -13.60
CA LYS A 103 -21.54 10.13 -14.83
C LYS A 103 -20.65 10.38 -16.06
N GLN A 104 -19.52 11.04 -15.88
CA GLN A 104 -18.53 11.28 -16.95
C GLN A 104 -17.55 10.11 -17.14
N ALA A 105 -17.79 8.94 -16.51
CA ALA A 105 -16.93 7.77 -16.57
C ALA A 105 -16.54 7.37 -18.00
N ARG A 106 -17.45 7.55 -18.98
CA ARG A 106 -17.14 7.28 -20.40
C ARG A 106 -16.04 8.17 -20.96
N LYS A 107 -15.99 9.44 -20.57
CA LYS A 107 -14.95 10.39 -21.00
C LYS A 107 -13.59 10.03 -20.42
N TYR A 108 -13.55 9.47 -19.21
CA TYR A 108 -12.34 9.08 -18.49
C TYR A 108 -12.23 7.55 -18.34
N ALA A 109 -12.71 6.81 -19.34
CA ALA A 109 -12.80 5.35 -19.28
C ALA A 109 -11.49 4.67 -18.89
N ASN A 110 -10.34 5.20 -19.35
CA ASN A 110 -9.02 4.66 -19.02
C ASN A 110 -8.66 4.85 -17.54
N ILE A 111 -8.98 6.02 -16.96
CA ILE A 111 -8.79 6.29 -15.52
C ILE A 111 -9.64 5.32 -14.68
N TYR A 112 -10.91 5.13 -15.06
CA TYR A 112 -11.79 4.20 -14.34
C TYR A 112 -11.35 2.75 -14.46
N ARG A 113 -10.82 2.31 -15.61
CA ARG A 113 -10.21 0.98 -15.78
C ARG A 113 -9.02 0.82 -14.83
N PHE A 114 -8.16 1.83 -14.75
CA PHE A 114 -7.04 1.82 -13.83
C PHE A 114 -7.49 1.78 -12.36
N LEU A 115 -8.46 2.63 -11.96
CA LEU A 115 -8.98 2.66 -10.59
C LEU A 115 -9.62 1.32 -10.20
N LEU A 116 -10.34 0.66 -11.13
CA LEU A 116 -10.93 -0.66 -10.89
C LEU A 116 -9.85 -1.74 -10.74
N ALA A 117 -8.85 -1.75 -11.63
CA ALA A 117 -7.72 -2.67 -11.51
C ALA A 117 -7.01 -2.48 -10.17
N ARG A 118 -6.72 -1.21 -9.83
CA ARG A 118 -6.08 -0.83 -8.56
C ARG A 118 -6.89 -1.26 -7.33
N MET A 119 -8.17 -1.05 -7.34
CA MET A 119 -9.07 -1.45 -6.25
C MET A 119 -8.88 -2.92 -5.91
N ILE A 120 -8.81 -3.78 -6.91
CA ILE A 120 -8.72 -5.23 -6.73
C ILE A 120 -7.32 -5.67 -6.29
N TYR A 121 -6.25 -5.24 -6.98
CA TYR A 121 -4.92 -5.66 -6.54
C TYR A 121 -4.48 -4.99 -5.24
N ASN A 122 -4.99 -3.81 -4.92
CA ASN A 122 -4.71 -3.16 -3.65
C ASN A 122 -5.36 -3.89 -2.46
N ASP A 123 -6.55 -4.48 -2.64
CA ASP A 123 -7.17 -5.33 -1.62
C ASP A 123 -6.28 -6.56 -1.34
N ALA A 124 -5.67 -7.16 -2.36
CA ALA A 124 -4.70 -8.23 -2.16
C ALA A 124 -3.47 -7.78 -1.37
N ILE A 125 -2.94 -6.60 -1.67
CA ILE A 125 -1.80 -6.02 -0.94
C ILE A 125 -2.16 -5.77 0.52
N ILE A 126 -3.35 -5.21 0.79
CA ILE A 126 -3.86 -4.99 2.15
C ILE A 126 -3.96 -6.32 2.90
N LEU A 127 -4.43 -7.39 2.24
CA LEU A 127 -4.52 -8.72 2.86
C LEU A 127 -3.15 -9.26 3.26
N ILE A 128 -2.14 -9.11 2.42
CA ILE A 128 -0.78 -9.58 2.74
C ILE A 128 -0.25 -8.83 3.97
N TYR A 129 -0.43 -7.51 4.05
CA TYR A 129 -0.01 -6.73 5.22
C TYR A 129 -0.79 -7.06 6.49
N ALA A 130 -2.11 -7.20 6.40
CA ALA A 130 -2.97 -7.41 7.56
C ALA A 130 -2.91 -8.86 8.09
N PHE A 131 -2.81 -9.83 7.20
CA PHE A 131 -2.92 -11.25 7.56
C PHE A 131 -1.61 -12.03 7.40
N GLY A 132 -0.56 -11.43 6.83
CA GLY A 132 0.73 -12.09 6.65
C GLY A 132 1.36 -12.54 7.97
N GLY A 133 1.31 -11.70 9.02
CA GLY A 133 1.78 -12.05 10.36
C GLY A 133 0.95 -13.17 11.01
N ILE A 134 -0.39 -13.12 10.87
CA ILE A 134 -1.30 -14.16 11.37
C ILE A 134 -1.02 -15.50 10.66
N TYR A 135 -0.77 -15.46 9.36
CA TYR A 135 -0.41 -16.63 8.58
C TYR A 135 0.95 -17.21 9.00
N ALA A 136 1.93 -16.34 9.24
CA ALA A 136 3.27 -16.72 9.71
C ALA A 136 3.20 -17.39 11.11
N ALA A 137 2.44 -16.83 12.03
CA ALA A 137 2.21 -17.42 13.35
C ALA A 137 1.47 -18.77 13.25
N GLY A 138 0.34 -18.79 12.53
CA GLY A 138 -0.53 -19.98 12.49
C GLY A 138 -0.02 -21.13 11.64
N THR A 139 0.75 -20.84 10.58
CA THR A 139 1.23 -21.89 9.64
C THR A 139 2.67 -22.32 9.92
N PHE A 140 3.52 -21.38 10.37
CA PHE A 140 4.96 -21.61 10.59
C PHE A 140 5.37 -21.50 12.06
N ALA A 141 4.41 -21.30 12.97
CA ALA A 141 4.61 -21.16 14.42
C ALA A 141 5.66 -20.08 14.78
N MET A 142 5.70 -18.99 14.01
CA MET A 142 6.58 -17.85 14.31
C MET A 142 6.11 -17.12 15.57
N ASP A 143 7.04 -16.79 16.46
CA ASP A 143 6.80 -15.95 17.62
C ASP A 143 6.70 -14.46 17.27
N GLU A 144 6.32 -13.62 18.24
CA GLU A 144 6.12 -12.19 18.05
C GLU A 144 7.39 -11.47 17.55
N SER A 145 8.56 -11.83 18.11
CA SER A 145 9.84 -11.25 17.70
C SER A 145 10.19 -11.60 16.26
N GLN A 146 10.01 -12.86 15.89
CA GLN A 146 10.24 -13.33 14.51
C GLN A 146 9.31 -12.62 13.50
N ILE A 147 8.03 -12.42 13.85
CA ILE A 147 7.06 -11.70 13.00
C ILE A 147 7.48 -10.24 12.83
N ILE A 148 7.92 -9.56 13.88
CA ILE A 148 8.39 -8.18 13.81
C ILE A 148 9.67 -8.09 12.96
N ILE A 149 10.64 -8.98 13.16
CA ILE A 149 11.88 -9.01 12.37
C ILE A 149 11.57 -9.28 10.90
N PHE A 150 10.65 -10.20 10.62
CA PHE A 150 10.15 -10.45 9.27
C PHE A 150 9.49 -9.21 8.65
N GLY A 151 8.67 -8.50 9.43
CA GLY A 151 8.07 -7.23 9.05
C GLY A 151 9.10 -6.14 8.73
N ILE A 152 10.18 -6.06 9.53
CA ILE A 152 11.32 -5.17 9.26
C ILE A 152 11.98 -5.56 7.94
N GLY A 153 12.27 -6.83 7.73
CA GLY A 153 12.84 -7.35 6.48
C GLY A 153 11.99 -7.02 5.27
N LEU A 154 10.65 -7.19 5.36
CA LEU A 154 9.70 -6.79 4.33
C LEU A 154 9.77 -5.30 4.01
N ASN A 155 9.86 -4.43 5.03
CA ASN A 155 9.97 -2.99 4.82
C ASN A 155 11.32 -2.60 4.18
N VAL A 156 12.42 -3.26 4.57
CA VAL A 156 13.75 -3.05 3.95
C VAL A 156 13.69 -3.40 2.46
N THR A 157 13.21 -4.59 2.13
CA THR A 157 13.11 -5.02 0.73
C THR A 157 12.13 -4.17 -0.07
N ALA A 158 11.04 -3.68 0.55
CA ALA A 158 10.09 -2.77 -0.08
C ALA A 158 10.71 -1.38 -0.35
N ALA A 159 11.52 -0.86 0.56
CA ALA A 159 12.25 0.38 0.36
C ALA A 159 13.25 0.25 -0.80
N LEU A 160 14.04 -0.83 -0.82
CA LEU A 160 15.00 -1.12 -1.89
C LEU A 160 14.30 -1.30 -3.25
N GLY A 161 13.18 -2.02 -3.26
CA GLY A 161 12.36 -2.18 -4.45
C GLY A 161 11.78 -0.85 -4.94
N ALA A 162 11.23 -0.02 -4.05
CA ALA A 162 10.69 1.29 -4.42
C ALA A 162 11.75 2.19 -5.04
N VAL A 163 12.96 2.22 -4.49
CA VAL A 163 14.09 2.97 -5.05
C VAL A 163 14.52 2.37 -6.38
N GLY A 164 14.80 1.07 -6.45
CA GLY A 164 15.33 0.41 -7.65
C GLY A 164 14.40 0.53 -8.86
N PHE A 165 13.10 0.27 -8.67
CA PHE A 165 12.11 0.35 -9.74
C PHE A 165 11.69 1.78 -10.11
N SER A 166 12.06 2.78 -9.32
CA SER A 166 11.73 4.18 -9.61
C SER A 166 12.33 4.68 -10.93
N TRP A 167 13.56 4.24 -11.27
CA TRP A 167 14.17 4.54 -12.56
C TRP A 167 13.50 3.80 -13.73
N MET A 168 13.02 2.59 -13.47
CA MET A 168 12.24 1.85 -14.46
C MET A 168 10.91 2.55 -14.75
N ASP A 169 10.22 3.07 -13.73
CA ASP A 169 8.98 3.84 -13.88
C ASP A 169 9.21 5.07 -14.78
N ASP A 170 10.28 5.83 -14.55
CA ASP A 170 10.60 6.98 -15.38
C ASP A 170 11.00 6.60 -16.82
N ARG A 171 11.70 5.47 -17.02
CA ARG A 171 12.20 5.06 -18.34
C ARG A 171 11.20 4.27 -19.16
N SER A 172 10.56 3.29 -18.54
CA SER A 172 9.72 2.28 -19.21
C SER A 172 8.23 2.54 -19.04
N GLY A 173 7.85 3.44 -18.13
CA GLY A 173 6.48 3.80 -17.82
C GLY A 173 5.90 3.08 -16.61
N SER A 174 4.90 3.72 -16.00
CA SER A 174 4.26 3.24 -14.77
C SER A 174 3.45 1.96 -14.99
N LYS A 175 2.78 1.81 -16.12
CA LYS A 175 2.01 0.59 -16.43
C LYS A 175 2.90 -0.64 -16.43
N LYS A 176 4.05 -0.57 -17.10
CA LYS A 176 5.00 -1.70 -17.17
C LYS A 176 5.55 -2.03 -15.77
N THR A 177 5.87 -0.99 -14.99
CA THR A 177 6.35 -1.15 -13.61
C THR A 177 5.30 -1.83 -12.72
N ILE A 178 4.03 -1.43 -12.82
CA ILE A 178 2.93 -2.06 -12.08
C ILE A 178 2.76 -3.52 -12.51
N LEU A 179 2.71 -3.81 -13.82
CA LEU A 179 2.54 -5.18 -14.31
C LEU A 179 3.68 -6.10 -13.87
N LEU A 180 4.94 -5.64 -13.97
CA LEU A 180 6.08 -6.42 -13.50
C LEU A 180 6.03 -6.64 -11.98
N SER A 181 5.62 -5.62 -11.23
CA SER A 181 5.49 -5.74 -9.77
C SER A 181 4.36 -6.70 -9.38
N LEU A 182 3.23 -6.68 -10.08
CA LEU A 182 2.13 -7.63 -9.83
C LEU A 182 2.55 -9.07 -10.15
N MET A 183 3.28 -9.30 -11.24
CA MET A 183 3.86 -10.63 -11.51
C MET A 183 4.85 -11.04 -10.43
N GLY A 184 5.70 -10.10 -10.01
CA GLY A 184 6.66 -10.31 -8.93
C GLY A 184 6.01 -10.53 -7.56
N LEU A 185 4.74 -10.17 -7.36
CA LEU A 185 3.95 -10.54 -6.19
C LEU A 185 3.24 -11.89 -6.36
N ILE A 186 2.74 -12.20 -7.54
CA ILE A 186 2.02 -13.46 -7.84
C ILE A 186 2.95 -14.67 -7.62
N ILE A 187 4.20 -14.59 -8.10
CA ILE A 187 5.15 -15.70 -8.00
C ILE A 187 5.44 -16.08 -6.53
N PRO A 188 5.90 -15.17 -5.65
CA PRO A 188 6.17 -15.53 -4.27
C PRO A 188 4.90 -15.84 -3.47
N VAL A 189 3.76 -15.20 -3.74
CA VAL A 189 2.49 -15.61 -3.11
C VAL A 189 2.17 -17.06 -3.47
N THR A 190 2.30 -17.43 -4.74
CA THR A 190 2.09 -18.82 -5.16
C THR A 190 3.05 -19.77 -4.46
N ALA A 191 4.35 -19.44 -4.41
CA ALA A 191 5.35 -20.26 -3.73
C ALA A 191 5.03 -20.46 -2.23
N ILE A 192 4.68 -19.37 -1.52
CA ILE A 192 4.33 -19.41 -0.08
C ILE A 192 3.16 -20.35 0.21
N LEU A 193 2.19 -20.47 -0.69
CA LEU A 193 1.07 -21.39 -0.50
C LEU A 193 1.46 -22.87 -0.52
N PHE A 194 2.59 -23.22 -1.13
CA PHE A 194 3.08 -24.60 -1.23
C PHE A 194 4.27 -24.93 -0.30
N VAL A 195 4.91 -23.90 0.25
CA VAL A 195 6.07 -24.08 1.14
C VAL A 195 5.61 -24.56 2.51
N GLU A 196 6.37 -25.49 3.09
CA GLU A 196 6.18 -26.02 4.44
C GLU A 196 7.32 -25.61 5.39
N ASP A 197 8.49 -25.33 4.87
CA ASP A 197 9.67 -24.95 5.64
C ASP A 197 9.75 -23.43 5.83
N ILE A 198 10.05 -23.01 7.07
CA ILE A 198 10.14 -21.61 7.47
C ILE A 198 11.25 -20.85 6.72
N PHE A 199 12.35 -21.52 6.36
CA PHE A 199 13.45 -20.91 5.62
C PHE A 199 13.00 -20.42 4.24
N TRP A 200 12.26 -21.27 3.50
CA TRP A 200 11.70 -20.87 2.21
C TRP A 200 10.59 -19.84 2.33
N PHE A 201 9.81 -19.89 3.42
CA PHE A 201 8.85 -18.83 3.73
C PHE A 201 9.52 -17.46 3.86
N TRP A 202 10.68 -17.38 4.56
CA TRP A 202 11.46 -16.16 4.67
C TRP A 202 11.92 -15.65 3.31
N ILE A 203 12.49 -16.50 2.47
CA ILE A 203 12.98 -16.12 1.15
C ILE A 203 11.86 -15.54 0.28
N TRP A 204 10.76 -16.28 0.15
CA TRP A 204 9.64 -15.84 -0.67
C TRP A 204 8.92 -14.64 -0.07
N GLY A 205 8.81 -14.56 1.23
CA GLY A 205 8.25 -13.43 1.93
C GLY A 205 9.06 -12.16 1.72
N LEU A 206 10.38 -12.19 1.89
CA LEU A 206 11.24 -11.04 1.61
C LEU A 206 11.19 -10.63 0.13
N MET A 207 11.03 -11.58 -0.77
CA MET A 207 10.83 -11.30 -2.19
C MET A 207 9.51 -10.55 -2.46
N LEU A 208 8.44 -10.80 -1.70
CA LEU A 208 7.22 -10.00 -1.76
C LEU A 208 7.51 -8.52 -1.52
N GLY A 209 8.33 -8.23 -0.50
CA GLY A 209 8.72 -6.86 -0.15
C GLY A 209 9.27 -6.10 -1.35
N VAL A 210 10.17 -6.70 -2.13
CA VAL A 210 10.80 -6.07 -3.31
C VAL A 210 9.77 -5.48 -4.28
N PHE A 211 8.58 -6.05 -4.38
CA PHE A 211 7.54 -5.62 -5.33
C PHE A 211 6.42 -4.78 -4.70
N PHE A 212 6.31 -4.73 -3.37
CA PHE A 212 5.32 -3.89 -2.70
C PHE A 212 5.55 -2.40 -2.91
N GLY A 213 6.77 -1.94 -2.69
CA GLY A 213 7.13 -0.54 -2.86
C GLY A 213 6.84 -0.04 -4.28
N PRO A 214 7.37 -0.70 -5.31
CA PRO A 214 7.18 -0.32 -6.70
C PRO A 214 5.71 -0.26 -7.13
N VAL A 215 4.89 -1.25 -6.79
CA VAL A 215 3.48 -1.25 -7.20
C VAL A 215 2.71 -0.06 -6.64
N GLN A 216 2.99 0.33 -5.39
CA GLN A 216 2.36 1.49 -4.77
C GLN A 216 2.87 2.82 -5.35
N ALA A 217 4.19 2.94 -5.53
CA ALA A 217 4.82 4.13 -6.06
C ALA A 217 4.39 4.39 -7.51
N ALA A 218 4.46 3.36 -8.38
CA ALA A 218 4.08 3.46 -9.78
C ALA A 218 2.56 3.68 -9.97
N SER A 219 1.71 3.12 -9.09
CA SER A 219 0.27 3.38 -9.11
C SER A 219 -0.03 4.86 -8.89
N ARG A 220 0.66 5.51 -7.93
CA ARG A 220 0.52 6.93 -7.67
C ARG A 220 1.04 7.77 -8.85
N THR A 221 2.16 7.37 -9.45
CA THR A 221 2.72 8.02 -10.62
C THR A 221 1.81 7.91 -11.82
N LEU A 222 1.25 6.72 -12.09
CA LEU A 222 0.31 6.51 -13.19
C LEU A 222 -0.94 7.39 -13.04
N MET A 223 -1.49 7.50 -11.81
CA MET A 223 -2.60 8.40 -11.54
C MET A 223 -2.25 9.84 -11.87
N GLY A 224 -1.04 10.31 -11.47
CA GLY A 224 -0.55 11.64 -11.77
C GLY A 224 -0.40 11.92 -13.26
N ARG A 225 -0.03 10.89 -14.05
CA ARG A 225 0.09 10.98 -15.51
C ARG A 225 -1.25 10.92 -16.25
N LEU A 226 -2.23 10.21 -15.70
CA LEU A 226 -3.56 10.06 -16.29
C LEU A 226 -4.51 11.23 -15.95
N ALA A 227 -4.31 11.88 -14.81
CA ALA A 227 -5.22 12.89 -14.31
C ALA A 227 -5.09 14.19 -15.12
N PRO A 228 -6.21 14.72 -15.69
CA PRO A 228 -6.22 16.06 -16.30
C PRO A 228 -5.84 17.12 -15.26
N GLU A 229 -5.16 18.18 -15.72
CA GLU A 229 -4.65 19.24 -14.82
C GLU A 229 -5.74 19.93 -14.02
N ASP A 230 -6.85 20.24 -14.68
CA ASP A 230 -8.03 20.90 -14.10
C ASP A 230 -8.80 20.01 -13.09
N LYS A 231 -8.54 18.69 -13.06
CA LYS A 231 -9.24 17.71 -12.21
C LYS A 231 -8.31 16.86 -11.34
N ARG A 232 -7.05 17.24 -11.21
CA ARG A 232 -6.06 16.45 -10.44
C ARG A 232 -6.53 16.11 -9.03
N THR A 233 -7.00 17.10 -8.28
CA THR A 233 -7.46 16.90 -6.89
C THR A 233 -8.60 15.89 -6.82
N GLU A 234 -9.59 16.00 -7.72
CA GLU A 234 -10.73 15.11 -7.82
C GLU A 234 -10.28 13.67 -8.15
N MET A 235 -9.41 13.52 -9.13
CA MET A 235 -8.90 12.22 -9.57
C MET A 235 -8.04 11.54 -8.50
N PHE A 236 -7.23 12.30 -7.74
CA PHE A 236 -6.52 11.76 -6.59
C PHE A 236 -7.45 11.43 -5.42
N GLY A 237 -8.57 12.13 -5.26
CA GLY A 237 -9.64 11.76 -4.34
C GLY A 237 -10.26 10.40 -4.70
N LEU A 238 -10.58 10.18 -6.00
CA LEU A 238 -11.06 8.88 -6.50
C LEU A 238 -10.01 7.78 -6.35
N PHE A 239 -8.73 8.10 -6.57
CA PHE A 239 -7.62 7.18 -6.34
C PHE A 239 -7.52 6.76 -4.87
N ALA A 240 -7.62 7.69 -3.93
CA ALA A 240 -7.62 7.38 -2.50
C ALA A 240 -8.86 6.56 -2.11
N PHE A 241 -10.03 6.91 -2.64
CA PHE A 241 -11.28 6.20 -2.42
C PHE A 241 -11.22 4.77 -2.96
N SER A 242 -10.71 4.56 -4.19
CA SER A 242 -10.58 3.22 -4.80
C SER A 242 -9.72 2.26 -3.96
N GLY A 243 -8.75 2.78 -3.21
CA GLY A 243 -7.90 1.97 -2.34
C GLY A 243 -8.54 1.60 -0.99
N LYS A 244 -9.73 2.15 -0.67
CA LYS A 244 -10.41 1.93 0.62
C LYS A 244 -11.84 1.44 0.47
N ALA A 245 -12.48 1.68 -0.66
CA ALA A 245 -13.90 1.38 -0.87
C ALA A 245 -14.24 -0.10 -0.71
N THR A 246 -13.32 -0.98 -1.07
CA THR A 246 -13.47 -2.44 -1.02
C THR A 246 -12.59 -3.10 0.03
N ALA A 247 -11.84 -2.35 0.83
CA ALA A 247 -10.87 -2.87 1.78
C ALA A 247 -11.45 -3.88 2.82
N PHE A 248 -12.76 -3.90 2.99
CA PHE A 248 -13.47 -4.88 3.83
C PHE A 248 -13.78 -6.19 3.11
N ILE A 249 -13.80 -6.20 1.76
CA ILE A 249 -14.18 -7.37 0.95
C ILE A 249 -13.09 -8.43 1.05
N GLY A 250 -11.84 -8.05 0.88
CA GLY A 250 -10.70 -8.95 0.97
C GLY A 250 -10.65 -9.74 2.27
N PRO A 251 -10.61 -9.09 3.45
CA PRO A 251 -10.64 -9.75 4.75
C PRO A 251 -11.84 -10.69 4.95
N LYS A 252 -13.04 -10.25 4.51
CA LYS A 252 -14.24 -11.07 4.59
C LYS A 252 -14.13 -12.34 3.74
N LEU A 253 -13.66 -12.23 2.51
CA LEU A 253 -13.47 -13.36 1.61
C LEU A 253 -12.42 -14.34 2.16
N LEU A 254 -11.26 -13.81 2.61
CA LEU A 254 -10.19 -14.62 3.20
C LEU A 254 -10.71 -15.38 4.44
N GLY A 255 -11.37 -14.69 5.37
CA GLY A 255 -11.92 -15.31 6.57
C GLY A 255 -12.97 -16.37 6.24
N TRP A 256 -13.88 -16.10 5.31
CA TRP A 256 -14.91 -17.04 4.89
C TRP A 256 -14.31 -18.28 4.23
N VAL A 257 -13.37 -18.13 3.32
CA VAL A 257 -12.67 -19.24 2.66
C VAL A 257 -11.87 -20.05 3.68
N THR A 258 -11.19 -19.39 4.63
CA THR A 258 -10.44 -20.07 5.71
C THR A 258 -11.35 -20.95 6.56
N VAL A 259 -12.51 -20.43 6.95
CA VAL A 259 -13.50 -21.20 7.76
C VAL A 259 -14.09 -22.35 6.96
N LEU A 260 -14.48 -22.12 5.69
CA LEU A 260 -15.11 -23.11 4.83
C LEU A 260 -14.21 -24.31 4.59
N PHE A 261 -12.93 -24.09 4.41
CA PHE A 261 -11.95 -25.15 4.11
C PHE A 261 -11.10 -25.56 5.32
N ALA A 262 -11.35 -24.96 6.49
CA ALA A 262 -10.56 -25.17 7.72
C ALA A 262 -9.04 -25.06 7.47
N SER A 263 -8.61 -24.15 6.59
CA SER A 263 -7.22 -24.02 6.15
C SER A 263 -6.85 -22.57 5.89
N GLN A 264 -5.86 -22.05 6.64
CA GLN A 264 -5.30 -20.73 6.39
C GLN A 264 -4.63 -20.62 5.02
N ARG A 265 -3.98 -21.70 4.54
CA ARG A 265 -3.36 -21.73 3.22
C ARG A 265 -4.38 -21.52 2.11
N ILE A 266 -5.53 -22.22 2.20
CA ILE A 266 -6.61 -22.05 1.22
C ILE A 266 -7.22 -20.66 1.36
N GLY A 267 -7.40 -20.13 2.57
CA GLY A 267 -7.82 -18.76 2.80
C GLY A 267 -6.92 -17.73 2.11
N MET A 268 -5.61 -17.88 2.27
CA MET A 268 -4.62 -16.99 1.64
C MET A 268 -4.58 -17.07 0.11
N SER A 269 -5.11 -18.13 -0.52
CA SER A 269 -5.23 -18.20 -1.98
C SER A 269 -6.12 -17.10 -2.57
N VAL A 270 -7.01 -16.51 -1.76
CA VAL A 270 -7.80 -15.32 -2.15
C VAL A 270 -6.89 -14.17 -2.62
N VAL A 271 -5.73 -14.01 -1.97
CA VAL A 271 -4.72 -13.01 -2.37
C VAL A 271 -4.26 -13.25 -3.80
N LEU A 272 -3.96 -14.50 -4.15
CA LEU A 272 -3.52 -14.87 -5.50
C LEU A 272 -4.60 -14.56 -6.55
N VAL A 273 -5.85 -14.88 -6.25
CA VAL A 273 -6.98 -14.59 -7.15
C VAL A 273 -7.13 -13.09 -7.37
N LEU A 274 -7.06 -12.29 -6.31
CA LEU A 274 -7.17 -10.84 -6.42
C LEU A 274 -5.98 -10.22 -7.19
N LEU A 275 -4.75 -10.68 -6.95
CA LEU A 275 -3.58 -10.22 -7.70
C LEU A 275 -3.70 -10.57 -9.19
N ALA A 276 -4.08 -11.81 -9.52
CA ALA A 276 -4.23 -12.26 -10.90
C ALA A 276 -5.35 -11.47 -11.62
N PHE A 277 -6.48 -11.25 -10.96
CA PHE A 277 -7.58 -10.49 -11.54
C PHE A 277 -7.22 -9.01 -11.72
N GLY A 278 -6.55 -8.41 -10.72
CA GLY A 278 -6.01 -7.05 -10.82
C GLY A 278 -4.99 -6.90 -11.95
N PHE A 279 -4.11 -7.90 -12.13
CA PHE A 279 -3.16 -7.95 -13.24
C PHE A 279 -3.86 -7.98 -14.60
N LEU A 280 -4.86 -8.86 -14.78
CA LEU A 280 -5.61 -8.97 -16.03
C LEU A 280 -6.35 -7.66 -16.38
N LEU A 281 -6.94 -7.00 -15.39
CA LEU A 281 -7.57 -5.71 -15.61
C LEU A 281 -6.55 -4.62 -15.96
N MET A 282 -5.37 -4.65 -15.33
CA MET A 282 -4.31 -3.69 -15.59
C MET A 282 -3.76 -3.78 -17.02
N LEU A 283 -3.81 -4.96 -17.67
CA LEU A 283 -3.45 -5.11 -19.08
C LEU A 283 -4.27 -4.20 -20.01
N ARG A 284 -5.55 -3.93 -19.66
CA ARG A 284 -6.47 -3.11 -20.44
C ARG A 284 -6.33 -1.61 -20.23
N VAL A 285 -5.47 -1.21 -19.29
CA VAL A 285 -5.17 0.20 -19.02
C VAL A 285 -4.18 0.70 -20.06
N GLU A 286 -4.38 1.90 -20.58
CA GLU A 286 -3.48 2.55 -21.52
C GLU A 286 -2.67 3.63 -20.76
N GLU A 287 -1.36 3.66 -20.97
CA GLU A 287 -0.51 4.73 -20.44
C GLU A 287 -0.39 5.82 -21.51
N PRO A 288 -0.56 7.12 -21.14
CA PRO A 288 -0.38 8.21 -22.10
C PRO A 288 1.05 8.22 -22.66
N ASP A 289 1.18 8.46 -23.96
CA ASP A 289 2.48 8.60 -24.59
C ASP A 289 3.29 9.75 -23.96
N LYS A 290 4.58 9.52 -23.75
CA LYS A 290 5.51 10.51 -23.16
C LYS A 290 5.59 11.81 -23.97
N ILE A 291 5.27 11.75 -25.27
CA ILE A 291 5.31 12.88 -26.21
C ILE A 291 4.22 13.92 -25.92
N GLN A 292 3.08 13.51 -25.36
CA GLN A 292 1.97 14.42 -25.04
C GLN A 292 2.16 15.18 -23.71
N GLN A 293 3.17 14.85 -22.94
CA GLN A 293 3.44 15.46 -21.63
C GLN A 293 4.47 16.61 -21.70
N THR A 294 5.07 16.87 -22.86
CA THR A 294 6.13 17.88 -23.07
C THR A 294 5.66 19.13 -23.82
N ASN A 295 4.40 19.18 -24.23
CA ASN A 295 3.73 20.32 -24.80
C ASN A 295 2.68 20.85 -23.81
#